data_059fb2d701fb92110e8448d0d667775a
#
_entry.id   059fb2d701fb92110e8448d0d667775a
#
_cell.length_a   1.000
_cell.length_b   1.000
_cell.length_c   1.000
_cell.angle_alpha   90.00
_cell.angle_beta   90.00
_cell.angle_gamma   90.00
#
_symmetry.space_group_name_H-M   'P 1'
#
loop_
_entity.id
_entity.type
_entity.pdbx_description
1 polymer ?
#
loop_
_entity_poly.entity_id
_entity_poly.type
_entity_poly.pdbx_seq_one_letter_code
_entity_poly.pdbx_strand_id
1 'polypeptide(L)'
;NSSIAGKGDVIFSDKLNHASIIDGMRLSEGKFFRYPHKNTEALEKLLERERKNFNNAIIVSESVFSMDGDIADLEKLVELKEKYNCILILDEAHAFGVFGRNGLGVTETLGITDKVDLIVGTFGKAIGSMGAFATGSKTLIEYLTNKARSFIFSTALPPINIAFSKWIIENKL
;
A
#
# COMPACT_ATOMS: atom_id res chain seq x y z
N ASN A 1 0.99 5.16 -6.18
CA ASN A 1 1.56 4.53 -7.39
C ASN A 1 2.03 5.59 -8.39
N SER A 2 1.18 6.54 -8.77
CA SER A 2 1.51 7.58 -9.78
C SER A 2 2.72 8.46 -9.44
N SER A 3 3.10 8.54 -8.16
CA SER A 3 4.25 9.34 -7.72
C SER A 3 5.53 8.52 -7.50
N ILE A 4 5.42 7.19 -7.47
CA ILE A 4 6.55 6.30 -7.15
C ILE A 4 7.10 5.64 -8.41
N ALA A 5 6.22 5.18 -9.32
CA ALA A 5 6.62 4.52 -10.55
C ALA A 5 6.75 5.52 -11.69
N GLY A 6 7.97 5.62 -12.26
CA GLY A 6 8.32 6.44 -13.40
C GLY A 6 8.59 5.62 -14.66
N LYS A 7 9.05 6.31 -15.69
CA LYS A 7 9.47 5.66 -16.95
C LYS A 7 10.64 4.70 -16.71
N GLY A 8 10.47 3.45 -17.12
CA GLY A 8 11.46 2.40 -16.90
C GLY A 8 11.23 1.59 -15.62
N ASP A 9 10.19 1.89 -14.85
CA ASP A 9 9.77 1.11 -13.68
C ASP A 9 8.58 0.21 -14.01
N VAL A 10 8.30 -0.78 -13.14
CA VAL A 10 7.19 -1.72 -13.30
C VAL A 10 6.42 -1.90 -12.00
N ILE A 11 5.10 -2.06 -12.12
CA ILE A 11 4.20 -2.36 -11.00
C ILE A 11 3.56 -3.73 -11.23
N PHE A 12 3.60 -4.59 -10.22
CA PHE A 12 2.89 -5.87 -10.15
C PHE A 12 1.74 -5.73 -9.17
N SER A 13 0.51 -5.90 -9.64
CA SER A 13 -0.72 -5.63 -8.88
C SER A 13 -1.63 -6.84 -8.86
N ASP A 14 -2.22 -7.13 -7.70
CA ASP A 14 -3.35 -8.06 -7.63
C ASP A 14 -4.52 -7.55 -8.48
N LYS A 15 -5.24 -8.46 -9.13
CA LYS A 15 -6.40 -8.12 -9.99
C LYS A 15 -7.58 -7.54 -9.22
N LEU A 16 -7.74 -7.86 -7.94
CA LEU A 16 -8.83 -7.35 -7.10
C LEU A 16 -8.44 -6.13 -6.26
N ASN A 17 -7.24 -5.59 -6.42
CA ASN A 17 -6.88 -4.32 -5.78
C ASN A 17 -7.91 -3.23 -6.09
N HIS A 18 -8.16 -2.38 -5.11
CA HIS A 18 -9.11 -1.29 -5.16
C HIS A 18 -8.93 -0.40 -6.41
N ALA A 19 -10.04 0.15 -6.91
CA ALA A 19 -10.05 0.98 -8.12
C ALA A 19 -9.04 2.15 -8.06
N SER A 20 -8.86 2.77 -6.90
CA SER A 20 -7.87 3.85 -6.72
C SER A 20 -6.42 3.42 -6.97
N ILE A 21 -6.08 2.17 -6.64
CA ILE A 21 -4.75 1.59 -6.93
C ILE A 21 -4.61 1.41 -8.44
N ILE A 22 -5.64 0.89 -9.10
CA ILE A 22 -5.66 0.69 -10.55
C ILE A 22 -5.55 2.02 -11.29
N ASP A 23 -6.30 3.03 -10.87
CA ASP A 23 -6.23 4.37 -11.48
C ASP A 23 -4.86 5.04 -11.21
N GLY A 24 -4.31 4.87 -10.01
CA GLY A 24 -2.96 5.32 -9.71
C GLY A 24 -1.87 4.67 -10.58
N MET A 25 -2.04 3.39 -10.96
CA MET A 25 -1.15 2.72 -11.92
C MET A 25 -1.30 3.29 -13.32
N ARG A 26 -2.54 3.53 -13.77
CA ARG A 26 -2.82 4.12 -15.10
C ARG A 26 -2.26 5.54 -15.24
N LEU A 27 -2.26 6.30 -14.15
CA LEU A 27 -1.69 7.66 -14.10
C LEU A 27 -0.17 7.67 -13.95
N SER A 28 0.47 6.54 -13.69
CA SER A 28 1.93 6.45 -13.63
C SER A 28 2.52 6.31 -15.04
N GLU A 29 3.79 6.68 -15.18
CA GLU A 29 4.55 6.42 -16.41
C GLU A 29 5.17 5.00 -16.43
N GLY A 30 5.05 4.26 -15.34
CA GLY A 30 5.53 2.90 -15.20
C GLY A 30 4.65 1.89 -15.94
N LYS A 31 5.28 0.81 -16.41
CA LYS A 31 4.53 -0.34 -16.94
C LYS A 31 3.88 -1.08 -15.77
N PHE A 32 2.74 -1.73 -16.00
CA PHE A 32 2.14 -2.56 -14.96
C PHE A 32 1.65 -3.90 -15.49
N PHE A 33 1.71 -4.90 -14.63
CA PHE A 33 1.15 -6.23 -14.83
C PHE A 33 0.18 -6.56 -13.69
N ARG A 34 -0.89 -7.25 -14.02
CA ARG A 34 -1.88 -7.71 -13.03
C ARG A 34 -1.85 -9.24 -12.95
N TYR A 35 -1.59 -9.77 -11.76
CA TYR A 35 -1.65 -11.20 -11.50
C TYR A 35 -3.04 -11.62 -10.96
N PRO A 36 -3.45 -12.89 -11.16
CA PRO A 36 -4.71 -13.39 -10.62
C PRO A 36 -4.76 -13.23 -9.10
N HIS A 37 -5.95 -12.97 -8.59
CA HIS A 37 -6.18 -12.68 -7.18
C HIS A 37 -5.52 -13.72 -6.25
N LYS A 38 -4.72 -13.23 -5.32
CA LYS A 38 -3.94 -13.98 -4.32
C LYS A 38 -3.02 -15.08 -4.88
N ASN A 39 -2.83 -15.12 -6.19
CA ASN A 39 -1.99 -16.14 -6.82
C ASN A 39 -0.51 -15.70 -6.80
N THR A 40 0.16 -15.97 -5.68
CA THR A 40 1.58 -15.63 -5.48
C THR A 40 2.52 -16.41 -6.40
N GLU A 41 2.13 -17.61 -6.86
CA GLU A 41 2.90 -18.37 -7.86
C GLU A 41 2.86 -17.69 -9.23
N ALA A 42 1.70 -17.15 -9.63
CA ALA A 42 1.58 -16.39 -10.86
C ALA A 42 2.36 -15.07 -10.78
N LEU A 43 2.36 -14.42 -9.59
CA LEU A 43 3.20 -13.24 -9.33
C LEU A 43 4.68 -13.59 -9.47
N GLU A 44 5.13 -14.69 -8.88
CA GLU A 44 6.54 -15.12 -8.94
C GLU A 44 6.99 -15.37 -10.39
N LYS A 45 6.18 -16.07 -11.18
CA LYS A 45 6.45 -16.29 -12.62
C LYS A 45 6.54 -14.97 -13.41
N LEU A 46 5.70 -13.98 -13.05
CA LEU A 46 5.77 -12.65 -13.66
C LEU A 46 7.06 -11.91 -13.27
N LEU A 47 7.46 -11.99 -12.00
CA LEU A 47 8.70 -11.41 -11.51
C LEU A 47 9.92 -12.03 -12.17
N GLU A 48 9.99 -13.36 -12.27
CA GLU A 48 11.07 -14.09 -12.97
C GLU A 48 11.26 -13.63 -14.42
N ARG A 49 10.13 -13.47 -15.13
CA ARG A 49 10.14 -13.09 -16.53
C ARG A 49 10.47 -11.62 -16.76
N GLU A 50 9.88 -10.72 -15.98
CA GLU A 50 9.81 -9.31 -16.30
C GLU A 50 10.78 -8.44 -15.48
N ARG A 51 11.06 -8.79 -14.19
CA ARG A 51 11.78 -7.90 -13.25
C ARG A 51 13.08 -7.32 -13.80
N LYS A 52 13.86 -8.14 -14.48
CA LYS A 52 15.19 -7.78 -15.05
C LYS A 52 15.13 -6.72 -16.15
N ASN A 53 13.95 -6.48 -16.73
CA ASN A 53 13.76 -5.55 -17.84
C ASN A 53 13.50 -4.11 -17.37
N PHE A 54 13.47 -3.88 -16.03
CA PHE A 54 13.08 -2.59 -15.44
C PHE A 54 14.06 -2.15 -14.36
N ASN A 55 14.14 -0.82 -14.18
CA ASN A 55 15.00 -0.21 -13.18
C ASN A 55 14.51 -0.58 -11.77
N ASN A 56 13.29 -0.19 -11.44
CA ASN A 56 12.64 -0.51 -10.18
C ASN A 56 11.40 -1.36 -10.42
N ALA A 57 11.05 -2.17 -9.43
CA ALA A 57 9.84 -2.96 -9.43
C ALA A 57 9.06 -2.76 -8.13
N ILE A 58 7.77 -2.65 -8.25
CA ILE A 58 6.85 -2.41 -7.15
C ILE A 58 5.83 -3.54 -7.14
N ILE A 59 5.65 -4.19 -5.99
CA ILE A 59 4.52 -5.07 -5.73
C ILE A 59 3.50 -4.25 -4.94
N VAL A 60 2.24 -4.23 -5.38
CA VAL A 60 1.15 -3.57 -4.68
C VAL A 60 -0.02 -4.52 -4.46
N SER A 61 -0.49 -4.58 -3.21
CA SER A 61 -1.63 -5.39 -2.80
C SER A 61 -2.42 -4.70 -1.68
N GLU A 62 -3.67 -5.11 -1.50
CA GLU A 62 -4.38 -4.88 -0.25
C GLU A 62 -4.02 -6.00 0.74
N SER A 63 -4.04 -5.71 2.03
CA SER A 63 -3.92 -6.75 3.07
C SER A 63 -5.25 -7.48 3.27
N VAL A 64 -6.35 -6.74 3.28
CA VAL A 64 -7.73 -7.25 3.31
C VAL A 64 -8.47 -6.66 2.12
N PHE A 65 -9.00 -7.52 1.25
CA PHE A 65 -9.72 -7.11 0.05
C PHE A 65 -11.17 -6.74 0.36
N SER A 66 -11.61 -5.60 -0.16
CA SER A 66 -12.89 -4.98 0.20
C SER A 66 -14.13 -5.79 -0.16
N MET A 67 -14.10 -6.51 -1.28
CA MET A 67 -15.29 -7.21 -1.79
C MET A 67 -15.46 -8.59 -1.17
N ASP A 68 -14.37 -9.33 -1.05
CA ASP A 68 -14.38 -10.72 -0.60
C ASP A 68 -14.07 -10.84 0.90
N GLY A 69 -13.46 -9.81 1.50
CA GLY A 69 -13.08 -9.78 2.91
C GLY A 69 -11.93 -10.73 3.25
N ASP A 70 -11.26 -11.26 2.24
CA ASP A 70 -10.18 -12.20 2.41
C ASP A 70 -8.82 -11.51 2.57
N ILE A 71 -7.87 -12.21 3.16
CA ILE A 71 -6.53 -11.69 3.48
C ILE A 71 -5.53 -12.20 2.46
N ALA A 72 -4.65 -11.31 1.98
CA ALA A 72 -3.53 -11.66 1.13
C ALA A 72 -2.47 -12.49 1.89
N ASP A 73 -1.70 -13.29 1.17
CA ASP A 73 -0.53 -13.96 1.72
C ASP A 73 0.64 -12.97 1.82
N LEU A 74 0.62 -12.16 2.91
CA LEU A 74 1.58 -11.06 3.09
C LEU A 74 3.00 -11.58 3.35
N GLU A 75 3.15 -12.72 4.01
CA GLU A 75 4.46 -13.33 4.26
C GLU A 75 5.13 -13.73 2.94
N LYS A 76 4.36 -14.33 2.03
CA LYS A 76 4.85 -14.65 0.69
C LYS A 76 5.15 -13.42 -0.15
N LEU A 77 4.34 -12.35 -0.02
CA LEU A 77 4.64 -11.07 -0.71
C LEU A 77 5.95 -10.45 -0.22
N VAL A 78 6.24 -10.52 1.07
CA VAL A 78 7.52 -10.08 1.66
C VAL A 78 8.67 -10.94 1.13
N GLU A 79 8.54 -12.27 1.12
CA GLU A 79 9.55 -13.17 0.54
C GLU A 79 9.86 -12.81 -0.92
N LEU A 80 8.83 -12.63 -1.74
CA LEU A 80 8.98 -12.27 -3.15
C LEU A 80 9.60 -10.88 -3.33
N LYS A 81 9.19 -9.92 -2.53
CA LYS A 81 9.79 -8.57 -2.53
C LYS A 81 11.30 -8.64 -2.28
N GLU A 82 11.72 -9.40 -1.27
CA GLU A 82 13.13 -9.55 -0.93
C GLU A 82 13.89 -10.31 -2.02
N LYS A 83 13.36 -11.44 -2.49
CA LYS A 83 13.98 -12.29 -3.52
C LYS A 83 14.23 -11.54 -4.83
N TYR A 84 13.28 -10.70 -5.24
CA TYR A 84 13.34 -9.99 -6.52
C TYR A 84 13.74 -8.50 -6.40
N ASN A 85 14.15 -8.06 -5.22
CA ASN A 85 14.52 -6.67 -4.95
C ASN A 85 13.43 -5.70 -5.45
N CYS A 86 12.24 -5.83 -4.89
CA CYS A 86 11.07 -5.00 -5.18
C CYS A 86 10.74 -4.09 -3.98
N ILE A 87 10.02 -3.01 -4.25
CA ILE A 87 9.34 -2.21 -3.24
C ILE A 87 7.97 -2.84 -2.98
N LEU A 88 7.61 -3.08 -1.73
CA LEU A 88 6.29 -3.59 -1.35
C LEU A 88 5.43 -2.47 -0.79
N ILE A 89 4.29 -2.23 -1.45
CA ILE A 89 3.25 -1.29 -1.00
C ILE A 89 2.02 -2.10 -0.58
N LEU A 90 1.57 -1.92 0.66
CA LEU A 90 0.35 -2.54 1.17
C LEU A 90 -0.70 -1.49 1.53
N ASP A 91 -1.91 -1.72 1.05
CA ASP A 91 -3.10 -0.97 1.47
C ASP A 91 -3.77 -1.70 2.64
N GLU A 92 -3.70 -1.10 3.80
CA GLU A 92 -4.31 -1.56 5.05
C GLU A 92 -5.65 -0.87 5.34
N ALA A 93 -6.28 -0.24 4.35
CA ALA A 93 -7.48 0.56 4.56
C ALA A 93 -8.64 -0.22 5.18
N HIS A 94 -8.75 -1.53 4.93
CA HIS A 94 -9.74 -2.42 5.54
C HIS A 94 -9.26 -3.12 6.82
N ALA A 95 -7.98 -3.00 7.15
CA ALA A 95 -7.39 -3.66 8.30
C ALA A 95 -7.01 -2.70 9.44
N PHE A 96 -6.64 -1.46 9.12
CA PHE A 96 -6.31 -0.44 10.10
C PHE A 96 -7.51 -0.12 11.00
N GLY A 97 -7.32 -0.20 12.30
CA GLY A 97 -8.35 -0.05 13.33
C GLY A 97 -9.18 -1.32 13.57
N VAL A 98 -8.87 -2.46 12.88
CA VAL A 98 -9.61 -3.73 12.98
C VAL A 98 -8.70 -4.90 13.37
N PHE A 99 -7.54 -5.00 12.74
CA PHE A 99 -6.57 -6.06 12.95
C PHE A 99 -5.35 -5.56 13.73
N GLY A 100 -4.71 -6.48 14.44
CA GLY A 100 -3.55 -6.20 15.28
C GLY A 100 -3.92 -5.84 16.72
N ARG A 101 -2.97 -6.02 17.63
CA ARG A 101 -3.16 -5.72 19.05
C ARG A 101 -3.37 -4.22 19.32
N ASN A 102 -2.70 -3.39 18.52
CA ASN A 102 -2.80 -1.92 18.58
C ASN A 102 -3.58 -1.35 17.38
N GLY A 103 -4.35 -2.21 16.67
CA GLY A 103 -5.14 -1.78 15.52
C GLY A 103 -4.32 -1.32 14.31
N LEU A 104 -3.04 -1.70 14.20
CA LEU A 104 -2.17 -1.22 13.11
C LEU A 104 -2.31 -2.04 11.82
N GLY A 105 -3.15 -3.07 11.80
CA GLY A 105 -3.45 -3.84 10.62
C GLY A 105 -2.94 -5.27 10.63
N VAL A 106 -3.06 -5.97 9.50
CA VAL A 106 -2.60 -7.35 9.34
C VAL A 106 -1.08 -7.45 9.43
N THR A 107 -0.36 -6.44 8.95
CA THR A 107 1.11 -6.39 9.06
C THR A 107 1.58 -6.43 10.51
N GLU A 108 0.86 -5.79 11.45
CA GLU A 108 1.13 -5.90 12.88
C GLU A 108 0.84 -7.30 13.38
N THR A 109 -0.30 -7.88 13.01
CA THR A 109 -0.70 -9.24 13.42
C THR A 109 0.37 -10.27 13.08
N LEU A 110 1.00 -10.13 11.92
CA LEU A 110 2.04 -11.02 11.41
C LEU A 110 3.46 -10.63 11.86
N GLY A 111 3.64 -9.48 12.52
CA GLY A 111 4.96 -8.98 12.92
C GLY A 111 5.88 -8.63 11.75
N ILE A 112 5.34 -8.18 10.63
CA ILE A 112 6.08 -7.86 9.38
C ILE A 112 6.02 -6.39 8.98
N THR A 113 5.52 -5.51 9.84
CA THR A 113 5.33 -4.08 9.54
C THR A 113 6.62 -3.41 9.05
N ASP A 114 7.75 -3.75 9.64
CA ASP A 114 9.08 -3.24 9.31
C ASP A 114 9.65 -3.79 7.98
N LYS A 115 9.04 -4.85 7.44
CA LYS A 115 9.43 -5.46 6.15
C LYS A 115 8.66 -4.87 4.96
N VAL A 116 7.64 -4.04 5.21
CA VAL A 116 6.85 -3.37 4.19
C VAL A 116 7.41 -1.98 3.96
N ASP A 117 7.66 -1.60 2.71
CA ASP A 117 8.30 -0.31 2.39
C ASP A 117 7.33 0.86 2.52
N LEU A 118 6.06 0.66 2.16
CA LEU A 118 5.01 1.66 2.29
C LEU A 118 3.69 1.00 2.69
N ILE A 119 3.13 1.45 3.79
CA ILE A 119 1.79 1.10 4.22
C ILE A 119 0.88 2.31 4.03
N VAL A 120 -0.28 2.08 3.45
CA VAL A 120 -1.33 3.09 3.24
C VAL A 120 -2.56 2.69 4.05
N GLY A 121 -3.17 3.65 4.72
CA GLY A 121 -4.42 3.44 5.45
C GLY A 121 -5.34 4.63 5.36
N THR A 122 -6.57 4.47 5.81
CA THR A 122 -7.58 5.53 5.79
C THR A 122 -8.21 5.76 7.16
N PHE A 123 -8.54 7.01 7.44
CA PHE A 123 -9.35 7.37 8.60
C PHE A 123 -10.86 7.32 8.30
N GLY A 124 -11.24 7.10 7.05
CA GLY A 124 -12.65 7.10 6.61
C GLY A 124 -13.42 5.80 6.85
N LYS A 125 -12.78 4.77 7.41
CA LYS A 125 -13.40 3.45 7.69
C LYS A 125 -13.50 3.22 9.19
N ALA A 126 -12.70 2.36 9.79
CA ALA A 126 -12.79 2.00 11.21
C ALA A 126 -12.64 3.21 12.16
N ILE A 127 -11.86 4.22 11.79
CA ILE A 127 -11.68 5.43 12.60
C ILE A 127 -12.91 6.36 12.55
N GLY A 128 -13.76 6.24 11.52
CA GLY A 128 -14.99 7.06 11.40
C GLY A 128 -14.74 8.55 11.16
N SER A 129 -13.62 8.90 10.51
CA SER A 129 -13.20 10.28 10.26
C SER A 129 -12.98 10.54 8.77
N MET A 130 -12.11 11.46 8.43
CA MET A 130 -11.72 11.78 7.05
C MET A 130 -10.21 11.74 6.90
N GLY A 131 -9.77 11.47 5.67
CA GLY A 131 -8.36 11.48 5.29
C GLY A 131 -7.76 10.10 5.22
N ALA A 132 -6.48 10.09 4.91
CA ALA A 132 -5.67 8.90 4.77
C ALA A 132 -4.24 9.21 5.21
N PHE A 133 -3.46 8.17 5.41
CA PHE A 133 -2.04 8.28 5.73
C PHE A 133 -1.22 7.32 4.88
N ALA A 134 0.05 7.64 4.76
CA ALA A 134 1.07 6.74 4.24
C ALA A 134 2.24 6.73 5.24
N THR A 135 2.74 5.55 5.57
CA THR A 135 3.87 5.38 6.47
C THR A 135 4.91 4.46 5.85
N GLY A 136 6.18 4.76 6.11
CA GLY A 136 7.32 4.05 5.55
C GLY A 136 8.63 4.70 6.02
N SER A 137 9.75 4.40 5.37
CA SER A 137 11.02 5.01 5.71
C SER A 137 10.97 6.54 5.56
N LYS A 138 11.74 7.24 6.40
CA LYS A 138 11.84 8.72 6.35
C LYS A 138 12.13 9.22 4.93
N THR A 139 13.07 8.61 4.24
CA THR A 139 13.46 8.98 2.88
C THR A 139 12.29 8.85 1.89
N LEU A 140 11.51 7.75 1.98
CA LEU A 140 10.37 7.54 1.11
C LEU A 140 9.25 8.55 1.39
N ILE A 141 8.97 8.84 2.66
CA ILE A 141 7.96 9.82 3.05
C ILE A 141 8.37 11.24 2.63
N GLU A 142 9.62 11.63 2.81
CA GLU A 142 10.16 12.91 2.32
C GLU A 142 10.04 13.01 0.79
N TYR A 143 10.36 11.94 0.07
CA TYR A 143 10.17 11.88 -1.39
C TYR A 143 8.70 12.09 -1.75
N LEU A 144 7.77 11.37 -1.14
CA LEU A 144 6.33 11.50 -1.40
C LEU A 144 5.81 12.89 -1.07
N THR A 145 6.25 13.48 0.03
CA THR A 145 5.87 14.85 0.44
C THR A 145 6.23 15.88 -0.65
N ASN A 146 7.33 15.66 -1.38
CA ASN A 146 7.82 16.58 -2.41
C ASN A 146 7.38 16.19 -3.84
N LYS A 147 6.80 15.00 -4.05
CA LYS A 147 6.46 14.50 -5.39
C LYS A 147 4.99 14.12 -5.57
N ALA A 148 4.29 13.78 -4.50
CA ALA A 148 2.90 13.36 -4.61
C ALA A 148 1.98 14.57 -4.88
N ARG A 149 1.57 14.72 -6.13
CA ARG A 149 0.71 15.83 -6.55
C ARG A 149 -0.60 15.91 -5.77
N SER A 150 -1.21 14.78 -5.46
CA SER A 150 -2.42 14.69 -4.63
C SER A 150 -2.22 15.18 -3.20
N PHE A 151 -1.00 15.12 -2.68
CA PHE A 151 -0.65 15.68 -1.38
C PHE A 151 -0.32 17.18 -1.48
N ILE A 152 0.54 17.56 -2.43
CA ILE A 152 1.03 18.94 -2.59
C ILE A 152 -0.11 19.92 -2.91
N PHE A 153 -1.05 19.50 -3.76
CA PHE A 153 -2.14 20.35 -4.26
C PHE A 153 -3.48 20.09 -3.56
N SER A 154 -3.45 19.55 -2.34
CA SER A 154 -4.63 19.35 -1.50
C SER A 154 -4.62 20.31 -0.33
N THR A 155 -5.81 20.79 0.05
CA THR A 155 -6.02 21.57 1.28
C THR A 155 -5.92 20.64 2.49
N ALA A 156 -5.42 21.16 3.61
CA ALA A 156 -5.37 20.42 4.86
C ALA A 156 -6.76 19.97 5.31
N LEU A 157 -6.81 18.85 6.03
CA LEU A 157 -8.03 18.37 6.65
C LEU A 157 -8.57 19.36 7.68
N PRO A 158 -9.90 19.44 7.89
CA PRO A 158 -10.47 20.25 8.95
C PRO A 158 -9.87 19.87 10.31
N PRO A 159 -9.54 20.86 11.17
CA PRO A 159 -8.90 20.59 12.47
C PRO A 159 -9.68 19.63 13.37
N ILE A 160 -11.01 19.65 13.28
CA ILE A 160 -11.88 18.73 14.06
C ILE A 160 -11.65 17.27 13.67
N ASN A 161 -11.48 16.96 12.37
CA ASN A 161 -11.21 15.61 11.91
C ASN A 161 -9.83 15.13 12.35
N ILE A 162 -8.84 16.02 12.35
CA ILE A 162 -7.48 15.70 12.82
C ILE A 162 -7.52 15.41 14.33
N ALA A 163 -8.17 16.27 15.12
CA ALA A 163 -8.29 16.10 16.57
C ALA A 163 -9.05 14.81 16.92
N PHE A 164 -10.15 14.52 16.21
CA PHE A 164 -10.93 13.30 16.40
C PHE A 164 -10.12 12.05 16.08
N SER A 165 -9.47 12.01 14.89
CA SER A 165 -8.64 10.87 14.48
C SER A 165 -7.50 10.62 15.47
N LYS A 166 -6.82 11.69 15.90
CA LYS A 166 -5.77 11.61 16.91
C LYS A 166 -6.30 11.01 18.21
N TRP A 167 -7.43 11.51 18.72
CA TRP A 167 -8.03 11.03 19.96
C TRP A 167 -8.38 9.53 19.87
N ILE A 168 -8.98 9.08 18.77
CA ILE A 168 -9.30 7.65 18.55
C ILE A 168 -8.02 6.79 18.58
N ILE A 169 -6.99 7.20 17.82
CA ILE A 169 -5.74 6.45 17.75
C ILE A 169 -5.06 6.35 19.13
N GLU A 170 -5.04 7.44 19.90
CA GLU A 170 -4.37 7.46 21.21
C GLU A 170 -5.14 6.76 22.33
N ASN A 171 -6.47 6.57 22.20
CA ASN A 171 -7.30 6.09 23.30
C ASN A 171 -8.13 4.83 22.99
N LYS A 172 -8.23 4.41 21.73
CA LYS A 172 -9.11 3.31 21.30
C LYS A 172 -8.41 2.24 20.44
N LEU A 173 -7.25 2.51 19.89
CA LEU A 173 -6.35 1.53 19.29
C LEU A 173 -5.19 1.19 20.23
#